data_bad6fc1593bdef639270ead4965c50c0
#
_entry.id   bad6fc1593bdef639270ead4965c50c0
#
_cell.length_a   1.000
_cell.length_b   1.000
_cell.length_c   1.000
_cell.angle_alpha   90.00
_cell.angle_beta   90.00
_cell.angle_gamma   90.00
#
_symmetry.space_group_name_H-M   'P 1'
#
loop_
_entity.id
_entity.type
_entity.pdbx_description
1 polymer ?
#
loop_
_entity_poly.entity_id
_entity_poly.type
_entity_poly.pdbx_seq_one_letter_code
_entity_poly.pdbx_strand_id
1 'polypeptide(L)'
;MPWDNSKSCRPFGCPTSLAAAAIGALALVSSLLWHTGRLRAQGSEEIPFYKHTIDLGQSEAAEVADVNRDGKLDIISGENWYEQTTPGPDGPRWIKHHFRDLPFTGGYLEDLGDLAVDVNGDGYPDVVTSSYWSTPLAWWENPGKSGGPWVKHVIETRSPVEFSFLVDILNTGKPQQLLPQFGDNKFPLTWYEIEGKGEDAHWVGHVVSTHSYGHGIGAGDVNGDGRTDIITPKGWFEAPPDPRKGEWTFHPFLSADSGHPELDLGATGFIYTMDVNGDGLPDLVTSLGHDYGIFWYEQKKDEQGNRTWLKHVIDNAWSQAHAVTIADLLGNGNPVLVTGKRYYAHEHDKGANEPLGVYWYERVQTTGGLQWRRHTIDYSTRTGGGIQVCVVDIDNDGDLDIVVGGKTGLYLFENMTKGRQAPLTDVISGPGR
;
A
#
# COMPACT_ATOMS: atom_id res chain seq x y z
N MET A 1 19.25 10.68 -16.32
CA MET A 1 18.08 9.92 -16.74
C MET A 1 16.96 10.35 -15.83
N PRO A 2 15.73 10.52 -16.28
CA PRO A 2 14.64 10.83 -15.37
C PRO A 2 14.49 9.71 -14.32
N TRP A 3 14.19 10.09 -13.10
CA TRP A 3 13.97 9.18 -11.99
C TRP A 3 12.84 8.20 -12.32
N ASP A 4 13.12 6.90 -12.19
CA ASP A 4 12.12 5.86 -12.43
C ASP A 4 11.32 5.61 -11.17
N ASN A 5 10.14 6.21 -11.15
CA ASN A 5 9.18 6.06 -10.08
C ASN A 5 8.68 4.60 -9.86
N SER A 6 9.05 3.62 -10.71
CA SER A 6 8.63 2.22 -10.54
C SER A 6 9.26 1.52 -9.32
N LYS A 7 10.27 2.16 -8.71
CA LYS A 7 11.02 1.63 -7.56
C LYS A 7 10.68 2.31 -6.23
N SER A 8 9.53 2.96 -6.09
CA SER A 8 9.03 3.46 -4.80
C SER A 8 7.94 2.56 -4.25
N CYS A 9 7.74 2.55 -2.94
CA CYS A 9 6.62 1.86 -2.29
C CYS A 9 5.30 2.47 -2.73
N ARG A 10 4.55 1.79 -3.59
CA ARG A 10 3.31 2.33 -4.13
C ARG A 10 2.14 1.39 -3.96
N PRO A 11 1.03 1.89 -3.44
CA PRO A 11 -0.19 1.11 -3.30
C PRO A 11 -0.87 0.80 -4.65
N PHE A 12 -0.53 1.48 -5.74
CA PHE A 12 -1.21 1.35 -7.03
C PHE A 12 -0.23 1.11 -8.18
N GLY A 13 0.04 -0.14 -8.50
CA GLY A 13 0.85 -0.52 -9.64
C GLY A 13 0.45 -1.88 -10.18
N CYS A 14 -0.63 -1.95 -10.95
CA CYS A 14 -0.91 -3.13 -11.76
C CYS A 14 -0.32 -2.93 -13.16
N PRO A 15 0.62 -3.77 -13.63
CA PRO A 15 1.10 -3.67 -15.00
C PRO A 15 0.02 -4.17 -15.96
N THR A 16 -0.50 -3.30 -16.81
CA THR A 16 -1.28 -3.71 -17.98
C THR A 16 -0.35 -4.30 -19.03
N SER A 17 -0.25 -5.62 -19.09
CA SER A 17 0.42 -6.31 -20.19
C SER A 17 -0.52 -6.43 -21.38
N LEU A 18 -0.27 -5.65 -22.43
CA LEU A 18 -0.82 -5.87 -23.77
C LEU A 18 -0.08 -7.06 -24.41
N ALA A 19 -0.71 -8.22 -24.48
CA ALA A 19 -0.24 -9.33 -25.28
C ALA A 19 -0.99 -9.35 -26.62
N ALA A 20 -0.25 -9.15 -27.70
CA ALA A 20 -0.74 -9.27 -29.07
C ALA A 20 -1.01 -10.73 -29.42
N ALA A 21 -2.19 -10.98 -29.99
CA ALA A 21 -2.61 -12.29 -30.50
C ALA A 21 -1.87 -12.65 -31.80
N ALA A 22 -1.41 -13.89 -31.89
CA ALA A 22 -1.10 -14.54 -33.17
C ALA A 22 -1.82 -15.89 -33.23
N ILE A 23 -2.62 -16.05 -34.28
CA ILE A 23 -3.46 -17.20 -34.62
C ILE A 23 -2.58 -18.30 -35.21
N GLY A 24 -2.79 -19.53 -34.78
CA GLY A 24 -2.26 -20.71 -35.44
C GLY A 24 -3.04 -21.96 -35.06
N ALA A 25 -3.98 -22.36 -35.91
CA ALA A 25 -4.72 -23.59 -35.78
C ALA A 25 -3.92 -24.77 -36.29
N LEU A 26 -3.87 -25.88 -35.53
CA LEU A 26 -3.78 -27.26 -36.12
C LEU A 26 -4.31 -28.29 -35.11
N ALA A 27 -5.29 -29.01 -35.59
CA ALA A 27 -5.90 -30.14 -34.90
C ALA A 27 -5.02 -31.40 -34.96
N LEU A 28 -5.00 -32.18 -33.86
CA LEU A 28 -4.86 -33.67 -33.96
C LEU A 28 -5.44 -34.33 -32.70
N VAL A 29 -6.12 -35.41 -32.96
CA VAL A 29 -6.99 -36.22 -32.14
C VAL A 29 -6.22 -37.23 -31.28
N SER A 30 -6.83 -37.58 -30.15
CA SER A 30 -6.78 -38.80 -29.35
C SER A 30 -5.60 -39.07 -28.42
N SER A 31 -5.92 -39.04 -27.12
CA SER A 31 -5.93 -40.28 -26.30
C SER A 31 -6.48 -39.98 -24.92
N LEU A 32 -7.64 -40.55 -24.61
CA LEU A 32 -8.18 -40.62 -23.24
C LEU A 32 -7.24 -41.48 -22.38
N LEU A 33 -6.60 -40.81 -21.45
CA LEU A 33 -6.05 -41.46 -20.27
C LEU A 33 -6.70 -40.80 -19.08
N TRP A 34 -7.57 -41.53 -18.42
CA TRP A 34 -8.15 -41.18 -17.12
C TRP A 34 -7.01 -41.10 -16.09
N HIS A 35 -6.44 -39.92 -15.91
CA HIS A 35 -5.75 -39.59 -14.68
C HIS A 35 -6.74 -38.93 -13.75
N THR A 36 -7.25 -39.71 -12.79
CA THR A 36 -7.85 -39.16 -11.55
C THR A 36 -6.73 -38.50 -10.75
N GLY A 37 -6.23 -37.38 -11.26
CA GLY A 37 -5.44 -36.46 -10.47
C GLY A 37 -6.37 -35.83 -9.46
N ARG A 38 -6.26 -36.22 -8.17
CA ARG A 38 -6.78 -35.42 -7.07
C ARG A 38 -6.19 -34.03 -7.27
N LEU A 39 -7.01 -33.06 -7.62
CA LEU A 39 -6.68 -31.65 -7.49
C LEU A 39 -6.42 -31.43 -5.97
N ARG A 40 -5.18 -31.59 -5.55
CA ARG A 40 -4.74 -30.96 -4.32
C ARG A 40 -4.87 -29.47 -4.60
N ALA A 41 -5.60 -28.76 -3.74
CA ALA A 41 -5.47 -27.31 -3.62
C ALA A 41 -3.98 -27.06 -3.29
N GLN A 42 -3.18 -26.80 -4.31
CA GLN A 42 -1.76 -26.53 -4.14
C GLN A 42 -1.69 -25.05 -3.88
N GLY A 43 -1.73 -24.67 -2.59
CA GLY A 43 -1.34 -23.33 -2.16
C GLY A 43 0.14 -23.13 -2.49
N SER A 44 0.55 -21.88 -2.56
CA SER A 44 1.96 -21.54 -2.68
C SER A 44 2.76 -22.10 -1.51
N GLU A 45 4.02 -22.34 -1.73
CA GLU A 45 4.97 -22.65 -0.66
C GLU A 45 5.11 -21.39 0.23
N GLU A 46 5.42 -21.60 1.52
CA GLU A 46 5.72 -20.50 2.44
C GLU A 46 6.97 -19.77 1.97
N ILE A 47 6.91 -18.44 1.92
CA ILE A 47 8.07 -17.59 1.61
C ILE A 47 8.96 -17.53 2.85
N PRO A 48 10.23 -17.91 2.76
CA PRO A 48 11.17 -17.74 3.86
C PRO A 48 11.61 -16.29 3.94
N PHE A 49 11.29 -15.60 5.03
CA PHE A 49 11.74 -14.23 5.28
C PHE A 49 12.86 -14.20 6.31
N TYR A 50 13.86 -13.34 6.08
CA TYR A 50 14.85 -12.97 7.08
C TYR A 50 14.57 -11.57 7.61
N LYS A 51 14.38 -11.45 8.92
CA LYS A 51 14.03 -10.19 9.56
C LYS A 51 15.25 -9.38 9.95
N HIS A 52 15.35 -8.17 9.43
CA HIS A 52 16.32 -7.16 9.83
C HIS A 52 15.65 -6.11 10.72
N THR A 53 16.27 -5.77 11.84
CA THR A 53 15.91 -4.60 12.62
C THR A 53 16.76 -3.43 12.14
N ILE A 54 16.14 -2.45 11.49
CA ILE A 54 16.84 -1.28 10.95
C ILE A 54 17.03 -0.23 12.03
N ASP A 55 15.94 0.13 12.73
CA ASP A 55 15.95 1.11 13.83
C ASP A 55 14.89 0.73 14.87
N LEU A 56 15.11 1.14 16.11
CA LEU A 56 14.14 0.99 17.20
C LEU A 56 13.38 2.29 17.51
N GLY A 57 13.69 3.37 16.82
CA GLY A 57 12.92 4.61 16.83
C GLY A 57 11.53 4.38 16.27
N GLN A 58 10.54 5.06 16.86
CA GLN A 58 9.17 4.89 16.37
C GLN A 58 8.89 5.80 15.19
N SER A 59 8.23 5.24 14.17
CA SER A 59 7.56 5.93 13.08
C SER A 59 6.52 4.96 12.51
N GLU A 60 5.36 5.46 12.12
CA GLU A 60 4.32 4.60 11.53
C GLU A 60 4.32 4.64 10.00
N ALA A 61 5.15 5.52 9.41
CA ALA A 61 5.44 5.57 7.99
C ALA A 61 6.73 4.84 7.66
N ALA A 62 6.79 4.25 6.49
CA ALA A 62 8.00 3.78 5.85
C ALA A 62 7.83 3.88 4.33
N GLU A 63 8.80 4.48 3.65
CA GLU A 63 8.87 4.60 2.20
C GLU A 63 10.22 4.12 1.69
N VAL A 64 10.29 3.68 0.45
CA VAL A 64 11.52 3.21 -0.17
C VAL A 64 11.79 3.96 -1.47
N ALA A 65 12.97 4.55 -1.59
CA ALA A 65 13.41 5.25 -2.79
C ALA A 65 14.94 5.31 -2.85
N ASP A 66 15.51 5.56 -4.02
CA ASP A 66 16.93 5.85 -4.20
C ASP A 66 17.17 7.34 -3.88
N VAL A 67 17.33 7.65 -2.58
CA VAL A 67 17.34 9.02 -2.03
C VAL A 67 18.56 9.80 -2.51
N ASN A 68 19.72 9.16 -2.60
CA ASN A 68 20.99 9.78 -2.98
C ASN A 68 21.40 9.55 -4.44
N ARG A 69 20.60 8.77 -5.19
CA ARG A 69 20.83 8.40 -6.59
C ARG A 69 22.10 7.61 -6.84
N ASP A 70 22.43 6.72 -5.92
CA ASP A 70 23.55 5.80 -6.07
C ASP A 70 23.17 4.48 -6.77
N GLY A 71 21.88 4.30 -7.06
CA GLY A 71 21.32 3.13 -7.74
C GLY A 71 20.85 2.03 -6.80
N LYS A 72 20.93 2.24 -5.48
CA LYS A 72 20.38 1.37 -4.46
C LYS A 72 19.14 2.02 -3.83
N LEU A 73 18.26 1.18 -3.33
CA LEU A 73 17.06 1.66 -2.65
C LEU A 73 17.35 1.91 -1.18
N ASP A 74 17.00 3.10 -0.71
CA ASP A 74 17.11 3.55 0.67
C ASP A 74 15.72 3.48 1.33
N ILE A 75 15.68 3.52 2.66
CA ILE A 75 14.43 3.55 3.43
C ILE A 75 14.28 4.93 4.06
N ILE A 76 13.07 5.50 3.99
CA ILE A 76 12.68 6.75 4.65
C ILE A 76 11.68 6.41 5.74
N SER A 77 11.91 6.90 6.97
CA SER A 77 10.99 6.68 8.08
C SER A 77 11.25 7.67 9.22
N GLY A 78 10.23 8.36 9.67
CA GLY A 78 10.32 9.32 10.75
C GLY A 78 11.22 10.52 10.40
N GLU A 79 12.15 10.80 11.27
CA GLU A 79 13.08 11.92 11.11
C GLU A 79 14.31 11.57 10.26
N ASN A 80 14.37 10.34 9.73
CA ASN A 80 15.59 9.81 9.13
C ASN A 80 15.33 9.12 7.79
N TRP A 81 16.38 9.10 6.99
CA TRP A 81 16.50 8.13 5.91
C TRP A 81 17.71 7.22 6.15
N TYR A 82 17.66 6.02 5.63
CA TYR A 82 18.64 4.96 5.85
C TYR A 82 19.24 4.57 4.52
N GLU A 83 20.48 5.03 4.29
CA GLU A 83 21.25 4.74 3.08
C GLU A 83 21.64 3.27 3.03
N GLN A 84 21.25 2.59 1.95
CA GLN A 84 21.72 1.24 1.71
C GLN A 84 23.17 1.25 1.24
N THR A 85 24.04 0.61 2.00
CA THR A 85 25.46 0.46 1.64
C THR A 85 25.75 -0.89 1.01
N THR A 86 27.02 -1.17 0.76
CA THR A 86 27.45 -2.49 0.27
C THR A 86 27.00 -3.59 1.24
N PRO A 87 26.26 -4.62 0.76
CA PRO A 87 25.80 -5.71 1.61
C PRO A 87 26.95 -6.41 2.33
N GLY A 88 26.70 -6.78 3.58
CA GLY A 88 27.59 -7.65 4.36
C GLY A 88 27.22 -9.13 4.18
N PRO A 89 27.90 -10.02 4.91
CA PRO A 89 27.56 -11.44 4.90
C PRO A 89 26.13 -11.70 5.42
N ASP A 90 25.59 -10.79 6.22
CA ASP A 90 24.26 -10.89 6.84
C ASP A 90 23.18 -10.11 6.09
N GLY A 91 23.47 -9.56 4.91
CA GLY A 91 22.53 -8.85 4.05
C GLY A 91 22.77 -7.34 3.96
N PRO A 92 21.72 -6.59 3.61
CA PRO A 92 21.78 -5.15 3.46
C PRO A 92 22.31 -4.46 4.74
N ARG A 93 23.08 -3.40 4.57
CA ARG A 93 23.60 -2.57 5.65
C ARG A 93 23.18 -1.14 5.45
N TRP A 94 22.92 -0.44 6.54
CA TRP A 94 22.27 0.85 6.54
C TRP A 94 23.13 1.88 7.29
N ILE A 95 23.19 3.11 6.71
CA ILE A 95 23.71 4.30 7.40
C ILE A 95 22.53 5.22 7.64
N LYS A 96 22.31 5.57 8.90
CA LYS A 96 21.24 6.48 9.32
C LYS A 96 21.64 7.93 9.09
N HIS A 97 20.80 8.68 8.37
CA HIS A 97 20.93 10.11 8.13
C HIS A 97 19.71 10.83 8.68
N HIS A 98 19.93 11.80 9.56
CA HIS A 98 18.88 12.69 10.04
C HIS A 98 18.63 13.80 9.03
N PHE A 99 17.37 14.03 8.62
CA PHE A 99 17.05 15.04 7.63
C PHE A 99 15.96 16.04 8.04
N ARG A 100 15.18 15.72 9.08
CA ARG A 100 14.10 16.58 9.57
C ARG A 100 13.83 16.35 11.06
N ASP A 101 13.25 17.38 11.73
CA ASP A 101 12.72 17.26 13.08
C ASP A 101 11.19 17.24 13.01
N LEU A 102 10.56 16.31 13.71
CA LEU A 102 9.11 16.14 13.76
C LEU A 102 8.59 16.22 15.20
N PRO A 103 7.42 16.84 15.44
CA PRO A 103 6.82 16.86 16.76
C PRO A 103 6.44 15.46 17.24
N PHE A 104 6.34 15.31 18.54
CA PHE A 104 5.82 14.13 19.20
C PHE A 104 4.56 14.50 20.00
N THR A 105 3.39 14.01 19.55
CA THR A 105 2.09 14.38 20.10
C THR A 105 1.25 13.15 20.41
N GLY A 106 0.67 13.09 21.59
CA GLY A 106 -0.27 12.02 21.96
C GLY A 106 0.32 10.59 21.91
N GLY A 107 1.62 10.43 22.08
CA GLY A 107 2.28 9.13 21.97
C GLY A 107 2.68 8.73 20.55
N TYR A 108 2.67 9.69 19.60
CA TYR A 108 3.03 9.50 18.21
C TYR A 108 4.12 10.48 17.78
N LEU A 109 5.08 10.01 17.00
CA LEU A 109 5.82 10.89 16.11
C LEU A 109 4.83 11.39 15.04
N GLU A 110 4.84 12.67 14.71
CA GLU A 110 3.91 13.23 13.72
C GLU A 110 4.34 12.88 12.29
N ASP A 111 4.36 11.59 12.01
CA ASP A 111 4.73 10.96 10.76
C ASP A 111 3.83 9.74 10.50
N LEU A 112 2.75 9.97 9.76
CA LEU A 112 1.77 8.93 9.43
C LEU A 112 1.82 8.50 7.97
N GLY A 113 2.54 9.23 7.13
CA GLY A 113 2.73 8.88 5.73
C GLY A 113 3.92 9.61 5.15
N ASP A 114 4.83 8.85 4.55
CA ASP A 114 5.93 9.32 3.73
C ASP A 114 5.75 8.85 2.29
N LEU A 115 5.92 9.77 1.33
CA LEU A 115 5.79 9.46 -0.09
C LEU A 115 6.96 10.09 -0.85
N ALA A 116 7.72 9.27 -1.54
CA ALA A 116 8.86 9.72 -2.33
C ALA A 116 8.45 10.14 -3.75
N VAL A 117 8.72 11.37 -4.12
CA VAL A 117 8.42 11.92 -5.44
C VAL A 117 9.34 13.09 -5.76
N ASP A 118 9.83 13.19 -6.98
CA ASP A 118 10.63 14.33 -7.47
C ASP A 118 9.68 15.49 -7.77
N VAL A 119 9.49 16.40 -6.81
CA VAL A 119 8.55 17.52 -6.89
C VAL A 119 9.13 18.64 -7.75
N ASN A 120 10.41 18.98 -7.54
CA ASN A 120 11.05 20.11 -8.22
C ASN A 120 11.62 19.75 -9.60
N GLY A 121 11.67 18.45 -9.96
CA GLY A 121 12.14 17.96 -11.26
C GLY A 121 13.66 17.95 -11.38
N ASP A 122 14.42 17.94 -10.27
CA ASP A 122 15.89 17.90 -10.25
C ASP A 122 16.43 16.47 -10.35
N GLY A 123 15.54 15.48 -10.21
CA GLY A 123 15.80 14.05 -10.33
C GLY A 123 16.14 13.38 -9.02
N TYR A 124 16.17 14.06 -7.90
CA TYR A 124 16.25 13.47 -6.56
C TYR A 124 14.84 13.34 -5.97
N PRO A 125 14.51 12.24 -5.29
CA PRO A 125 13.21 12.13 -4.64
C PRO A 125 13.14 13.07 -3.43
N ASP A 126 12.07 13.86 -3.39
CA ASP A 126 11.61 14.60 -2.25
C ASP A 126 10.68 13.74 -1.41
N VAL A 127 10.33 14.17 -0.19
CA VAL A 127 9.45 13.43 0.71
C VAL A 127 8.21 14.23 1.05
N VAL A 128 7.04 13.77 0.62
CA VAL A 128 5.75 14.30 1.09
C VAL A 128 5.38 13.61 2.39
N THR A 129 5.03 14.40 3.42
CA THR A 129 4.71 13.90 4.76
C THR A 129 3.32 14.32 5.18
N SER A 130 2.56 13.37 5.72
CA SER A 130 1.24 13.60 6.34
C SER A 130 1.25 13.34 7.83
N SER A 131 0.36 14.03 8.56
CA SER A 131 0.20 13.91 10.01
C SER A 131 -1.24 14.16 10.44
N TYR A 132 -1.64 13.55 11.56
CA TYR A 132 -2.97 13.70 12.12
C TYR A 132 -3.13 14.98 12.98
N TRP A 133 -2.05 15.49 13.60
CA TRP A 133 -2.18 16.54 14.62
C TRP A 133 -1.84 17.94 14.13
N SER A 134 -0.63 18.40 14.39
CA SER A 134 -0.23 19.80 14.19
C SER A 134 0.62 20.04 12.96
N THR A 135 1.22 18.99 12.43
CA THR A 135 2.08 19.10 11.26
C THR A 135 1.23 19.22 10.00
N PRO A 136 1.38 20.29 9.21
CA PRO A 136 0.68 20.43 7.96
C PRO A 136 1.13 19.35 6.96
N LEU A 137 0.27 19.04 5.99
CA LEU A 137 0.68 18.29 4.81
C LEU A 137 1.76 19.10 4.08
N ALA A 138 2.94 18.53 3.97
CA ALA A 138 4.12 19.24 3.48
C ALA A 138 5.02 18.30 2.67
N TRP A 139 5.91 18.87 1.90
CA TRP A 139 7.01 18.11 1.31
C TRP A 139 8.35 18.68 1.74
N TRP A 140 9.33 17.80 1.82
CA TRP A 140 10.70 18.12 2.17
C TRP A 140 11.58 17.97 0.94
N GLU A 141 12.09 19.09 0.47
CA GLU A 141 12.97 19.17 -0.70
C GLU A 141 14.33 18.54 -0.36
N ASN A 142 14.68 17.53 -1.14
CA ASN A 142 15.98 16.88 -1.05
C ASN A 142 17.04 17.82 -1.65
N PRO A 143 18.12 18.18 -0.89
CA PRO A 143 19.17 19.05 -1.41
C PRO A 143 19.99 18.41 -2.54
N GLY A 144 19.74 17.16 -2.86
CA GLY A 144 20.39 16.43 -3.92
C GLY A 144 21.91 16.43 -3.81
N LYS A 145 22.58 16.51 -4.95
CA LYS A 145 24.04 16.48 -5.01
C LYS A 145 24.72 17.65 -4.33
N SER A 146 24.04 18.78 -4.17
CA SER A 146 24.60 19.96 -3.49
C SER A 146 24.83 19.72 -2.00
N GLY A 147 24.11 18.77 -1.43
CA GLY A 147 24.09 18.52 0.02
C GLY A 147 23.50 19.69 0.80
N GLY A 148 23.35 19.52 2.09
CA GLY A 148 22.81 20.55 2.98
C GLY A 148 21.53 20.11 3.67
N PRO A 149 20.86 21.05 4.36
CA PRO A 149 19.60 20.75 5.03
C PRO A 149 18.46 20.57 4.00
N TRP A 150 17.54 19.65 4.29
CA TRP A 150 16.29 19.55 3.56
C TRP A 150 15.40 20.76 3.87
N VAL A 151 14.66 21.23 2.89
CA VAL A 151 13.81 22.42 3.01
C VAL A 151 12.34 22.00 3.02
N LYS A 152 11.61 22.46 4.06
CA LYS A 152 10.19 22.18 4.20
C LYS A 152 9.33 23.16 3.42
N HIS A 153 8.42 22.65 2.59
CA HIS A 153 7.40 23.39 1.85
C HIS A 153 6.01 22.91 2.25
N VAL A 154 5.12 23.82 2.60
CA VAL A 154 3.75 23.48 3.00
C VAL A 154 2.87 23.30 1.76
N ILE A 155 2.17 22.18 1.68
CA ILE A 155 1.17 21.89 0.64
C ILE A 155 -0.19 22.37 1.13
N GLU A 156 -0.58 21.97 2.33
CA GLU A 156 -1.90 22.25 2.90
C GLU A 156 -1.82 22.34 4.42
N THR A 157 -2.54 23.32 4.99
CA THR A 157 -2.57 23.54 6.44
C THR A 157 -3.77 22.87 7.13
N ARG A 158 -4.74 22.38 6.36
CA ARG A 158 -5.87 21.62 6.91
C ARG A 158 -5.41 20.28 7.44
N SER A 159 -5.82 19.94 8.64
CA SER A 159 -5.56 18.68 9.31
C SER A 159 -6.83 18.21 10.03
N PRO A 160 -6.98 16.93 10.38
CA PRO A 160 -6.01 15.86 10.26
C PRO A 160 -5.88 15.27 8.84
N VAL A 161 -4.68 14.74 8.52
CA VAL A 161 -4.42 13.91 7.34
C VAL A 161 -3.74 12.63 7.82
N GLU A 162 -4.47 11.54 7.90
CA GLU A 162 -3.94 10.27 8.39
C GLU A 162 -3.35 9.43 7.25
N PHE A 163 -4.01 9.41 6.10
CA PHE A 163 -3.56 8.68 4.93
C PHE A 163 -3.25 9.63 3.79
N SER A 164 -2.21 9.34 3.04
CA SER A 164 -1.92 10.01 1.78
C SER A 164 -1.28 9.03 0.80
N PHE A 165 -1.59 9.20 -0.48
CA PHE A 165 -1.13 8.31 -1.55
C PHE A 165 -0.69 9.09 -2.76
N LEU A 166 0.28 8.54 -3.49
CA LEU A 166 0.51 8.90 -4.87
C LEU A 166 -0.33 7.98 -5.76
N VAL A 167 -1.21 8.57 -6.52
CA VAL A 167 -2.16 7.90 -7.42
C VAL A 167 -2.02 8.44 -8.84
N ASP A 168 -2.48 7.69 -9.83
CA ASP A 168 -2.49 8.13 -11.24
C ASP A 168 -3.91 8.57 -11.66
N ILE A 169 -4.36 9.71 -11.12
CA ILE A 169 -5.68 10.30 -11.43
C ILE A 169 -5.75 10.73 -12.89
N LEU A 170 -4.62 11.11 -13.47
CA LEU A 170 -4.55 11.63 -14.84
C LEU A 170 -4.35 10.54 -15.88
N ASN A 171 -4.28 9.27 -15.47
CA ASN A 171 -4.08 8.10 -16.34
C ASN A 171 -2.85 8.22 -17.25
N THR A 172 -1.76 8.71 -16.69
CA THR A 172 -0.47 8.88 -17.39
C THR A 172 0.39 7.62 -17.37
N GLY A 173 0.00 6.61 -16.61
CA GLY A 173 0.77 5.42 -16.28
C GLY A 173 1.76 5.65 -15.15
N LYS A 174 1.71 6.82 -14.48
CA LYS A 174 2.60 7.19 -13.38
C LYS A 174 1.80 7.76 -12.21
N PRO A 175 1.79 7.13 -11.04
CA PRO A 175 1.14 7.67 -9.85
C PRO A 175 1.99 8.83 -9.30
N GLN A 176 1.59 10.06 -9.63
CA GLN A 176 2.27 11.30 -9.24
C GLN A 176 1.32 12.34 -8.65
N GLN A 177 0.02 12.06 -8.62
CA GLN A 177 -0.94 12.94 -7.99
C GLN A 177 -1.11 12.52 -6.53
N LEU A 178 -1.11 13.50 -5.62
CA LEU A 178 -1.27 13.27 -4.19
C LEU A 178 -2.76 13.26 -3.83
N LEU A 179 -3.19 12.19 -3.19
CA LEU A 179 -4.54 12.01 -2.68
C LEU A 179 -4.51 11.85 -1.15
N PRO A 180 -4.70 12.93 -0.38
CA PRO A 180 -4.78 12.85 1.07
C PRO A 180 -6.19 12.53 1.55
N GLN A 181 -6.31 11.75 2.62
CA GLN A 181 -7.54 11.56 3.36
C GLN A 181 -7.62 12.60 4.48
N PHE A 182 -8.56 13.53 4.38
CA PHE A 182 -8.85 14.45 5.46
C PHE A 182 -9.80 13.81 6.47
N GLY A 183 -9.36 13.70 7.72
CA GLY A 183 -10.14 13.07 8.78
C GLY A 183 -11.33 13.91 9.28
N ASP A 184 -11.36 15.22 9.03
CA ASP A 184 -12.50 16.07 9.35
C ASP A 184 -13.40 16.22 8.12
N ASN A 185 -14.64 15.75 8.23
CA ASN A 185 -15.65 15.81 7.15
C ASN A 185 -16.01 17.24 6.71
N LYS A 186 -15.60 18.26 7.43
CA LYS A 186 -15.80 19.67 7.04
C LYS A 186 -14.83 20.13 5.96
N PHE A 187 -13.73 19.41 5.77
CA PHE A 187 -12.78 19.76 4.74
C PHE A 187 -13.18 19.16 3.39
N PRO A 188 -12.94 19.89 2.28
CA PRO A 188 -13.22 19.38 0.96
C PRO A 188 -12.31 18.18 0.65
N LEU A 189 -12.86 17.19 -0.05
CA LEU A 189 -12.08 16.13 -0.68
C LEU A 189 -11.33 16.76 -1.85
N THR A 190 -10.00 16.69 -1.80
CA THR A 190 -9.10 17.38 -2.72
C THR A 190 -7.96 16.44 -3.11
N TRP A 191 -7.62 16.37 -4.38
CA TRP A 191 -6.38 15.78 -4.84
C TRP A 191 -5.45 16.89 -5.37
N TYR A 192 -4.15 16.60 -5.45
CA TYR A 192 -3.14 17.60 -5.82
C TYR A 192 -2.24 17.07 -6.93
N GLU A 193 -1.82 17.99 -7.83
CA GLU A 193 -0.79 17.73 -8.82
C GLU A 193 0.36 18.71 -8.69
N ILE A 194 1.53 18.30 -9.18
CA ILE A 194 2.71 19.15 -9.21
C ILE A 194 2.64 20.05 -10.44
N GLU A 195 2.79 21.35 -10.24
CA GLU A 195 3.02 22.36 -11.30
C GLU A 195 4.35 23.08 -11.08
N GLY A 196 4.93 23.62 -12.14
CA GLY A 196 6.23 24.28 -12.10
C GLY A 196 7.41 23.31 -12.12
N LYS A 197 8.61 23.85 -11.90
CA LYS A 197 9.88 23.10 -11.76
C LYS A 197 10.90 23.92 -10.99
N GLY A 198 11.90 23.29 -10.38
CA GLY A 198 12.91 23.97 -9.59
C GLY A 198 12.26 24.78 -8.46
N GLU A 199 12.69 26.03 -8.29
CA GLU A 199 12.16 26.93 -7.24
C GLU A 199 10.68 27.31 -7.44
N ASP A 200 10.12 27.14 -8.64
CA ASP A 200 8.71 27.41 -8.94
C ASP A 200 7.81 26.17 -8.73
N ALA A 201 8.36 25.04 -8.36
CA ALA A 201 7.61 23.79 -8.14
C ALA A 201 6.66 23.92 -6.95
N HIS A 202 5.40 23.56 -7.14
CA HIS A 202 4.38 23.61 -6.09
C HIS A 202 3.24 22.64 -6.38
N TRP A 203 2.45 22.37 -5.36
CA TRP A 203 1.27 21.51 -5.47
C TRP A 203 0.00 22.36 -5.68
N VAL A 204 -0.80 21.97 -6.66
CA VAL A 204 -2.09 22.60 -6.99
C VAL A 204 -3.23 21.65 -6.62
N GLY A 205 -4.15 22.12 -5.79
CA GLY A 205 -5.29 21.32 -5.31
C GLY A 205 -6.51 21.41 -6.23
N HIS A 206 -7.12 20.26 -6.50
CA HIS A 206 -8.36 20.12 -7.27
C HIS A 206 -9.45 19.55 -6.37
N VAL A 207 -10.51 20.33 -6.14
CA VAL A 207 -11.63 19.92 -5.27
C VAL A 207 -12.56 18.98 -6.01
N VAL A 208 -12.78 17.80 -5.42
CA VAL A 208 -13.73 16.77 -5.88
C VAL A 208 -15.10 16.94 -5.23
N SER A 209 -15.11 17.21 -3.93
CA SER A 209 -16.31 17.43 -3.13
C SER A 209 -16.06 18.50 -2.07
N THR A 210 -17.11 19.21 -1.70
CA THR A 210 -17.05 20.26 -0.65
C THR A 210 -16.83 19.71 0.76
N HIS A 211 -16.87 18.39 0.94
CA HIS A 211 -16.63 17.72 2.22
C HIS A 211 -15.95 16.36 2.00
N SER A 212 -15.25 15.89 3.02
CA SER A 212 -14.65 14.56 3.08
C SER A 212 -15.63 13.52 3.63
N TYR A 213 -15.29 12.23 3.51
CA TYR A 213 -16.21 11.12 3.80
C TYR A 213 -15.76 10.20 4.93
N GLY A 214 -14.90 10.69 5.80
CA GLY A 214 -14.45 9.96 6.98
C GLY A 214 -13.13 9.24 6.80
N HIS A 215 -12.92 8.20 7.60
CA HIS A 215 -11.67 7.47 7.70
C HIS A 215 -11.55 6.43 6.60
N GLY A 216 -10.56 6.59 5.75
CA GLY A 216 -10.27 5.73 4.60
C GLY A 216 -10.44 6.42 3.25
N ILE A 217 -9.61 6.02 2.30
CA ILE A 217 -9.62 6.54 0.94
C ILE A 217 -9.00 5.52 -0.01
N GLY A 218 -9.34 5.60 -1.28
CA GLY A 218 -8.75 4.81 -2.34
C GLY A 218 -8.89 5.46 -3.70
N ALA A 219 -8.27 4.88 -4.70
CA ALA A 219 -8.42 5.26 -6.10
C ALA A 219 -8.32 4.05 -7.02
N GLY A 220 -9.04 4.07 -8.12
CA GLY A 220 -9.04 3.02 -9.14
C GLY A 220 -10.24 3.11 -10.05
N ASP A 221 -10.22 2.40 -11.14
CA ASP A 221 -11.33 2.34 -12.10
C ASP A 221 -12.43 1.42 -11.54
N VAL A 222 -13.46 2.03 -10.95
CA VAL A 222 -14.57 1.29 -10.31
C VAL A 222 -15.60 0.82 -11.34
N ASN A 223 -15.77 1.59 -12.42
CA ASN A 223 -16.82 1.34 -13.39
C ASN A 223 -16.36 0.64 -14.67
N GLY A 224 -15.05 0.47 -14.87
CA GLY A 224 -14.46 -0.17 -16.04
C GLY A 224 -14.36 0.75 -17.25
N ASP A 225 -14.37 2.08 -17.06
CA ASP A 225 -14.31 3.05 -18.15
C ASP A 225 -12.89 3.54 -18.50
N GLY A 226 -11.89 3.07 -17.76
CA GLY A 226 -10.48 3.37 -17.96
C GLY A 226 -10.03 4.66 -17.29
N ARG A 227 -10.86 5.31 -16.49
CA ARG A 227 -10.49 6.48 -15.68
C ARG A 227 -10.30 6.10 -14.22
N THR A 228 -9.44 6.82 -13.53
CA THR A 228 -9.20 6.60 -12.11
C THR A 228 -10.21 7.38 -11.28
N ASP A 229 -11.12 6.65 -10.64
CA ASP A 229 -12.11 7.17 -9.70
C ASP A 229 -11.51 7.34 -8.30
N ILE A 230 -12.13 8.17 -7.47
CA ILE A 230 -11.78 8.31 -6.05
C ILE A 230 -12.80 7.60 -5.19
N ILE A 231 -12.33 6.74 -4.29
CA ILE A 231 -13.14 5.84 -3.49
C ILE A 231 -13.09 6.30 -2.03
N THR A 232 -14.26 6.35 -1.40
CA THR A 232 -14.44 6.70 0.02
C THR A 232 -15.18 5.57 0.73
N PRO A 233 -15.28 5.56 2.06
CA PRO A 233 -16.03 4.52 2.76
C PRO A 233 -17.53 4.47 2.43
N LYS A 234 -18.10 5.53 1.87
CA LYS A 234 -19.56 5.65 1.63
C LYS A 234 -19.95 5.56 0.17
N GLY A 235 -18.97 5.56 -0.72
CA GLY A 235 -19.22 5.57 -2.16
C GLY A 235 -17.98 6.01 -2.92
N TRP A 236 -18.15 6.22 -4.19
CA TRP A 236 -17.05 6.59 -5.06
C TRP A 236 -17.44 7.77 -5.96
N PHE A 237 -16.45 8.53 -6.35
CA PHE A 237 -16.58 9.65 -7.27
C PHE A 237 -16.07 9.24 -8.63
N GLU A 238 -16.97 9.14 -9.60
CA GLU A 238 -16.65 8.89 -10.99
C GLU A 238 -15.88 10.07 -11.58
N ALA A 239 -14.72 9.77 -12.14
CA ALA A 239 -13.85 10.77 -12.74
C ALA A 239 -14.44 11.32 -14.03
N PRO A 240 -14.50 12.66 -14.22
CA PRO A 240 -14.85 13.24 -15.50
C PRO A 240 -13.73 13.02 -16.54
N PRO A 241 -13.99 13.24 -17.85
CA PRO A 241 -12.97 13.13 -18.90
C PRO A 241 -11.73 14.01 -18.69
N ASP A 242 -11.86 15.15 -18.05
CA ASP A 242 -10.74 15.98 -17.56
C ASP A 242 -10.90 16.15 -16.04
N PRO A 243 -10.16 15.43 -15.21
CA PRO A 243 -10.27 15.47 -13.75
C PRO A 243 -10.00 16.85 -13.14
N ARG A 244 -9.29 17.74 -13.86
CA ARG A 244 -8.97 19.09 -13.40
C ARG A 244 -10.13 20.08 -13.51
N LYS A 245 -11.09 19.81 -14.40
CA LYS A 245 -12.12 20.80 -14.78
C LYS A 245 -13.54 20.27 -14.77
N GLY A 246 -13.70 18.95 -14.79
CA GLY A 246 -15.00 18.31 -14.82
C GLY A 246 -15.67 18.23 -13.47
N GLU A 247 -16.96 17.97 -13.47
CA GLU A 247 -17.71 17.65 -12.27
C GLU A 247 -17.58 16.16 -11.98
N TRP A 248 -17.15 15.82 -10.76
CA TRP A 248 -17.08 14.45 -10.27
C TRP A 248 -18.47 14.01 -9.80
N THR A 249 -18.92 12.84 -10.26
CA THR A 249 -20.24 12.32 -9.92
C THR A 249 -20.16 11.34 -8.76
N PHE A 250 -20.83 11.63 -7.66
CA PHE A 250 -20.86 10.73 -6.50
C PHE A 250 -21.84 9.59 -6.70
N HIS A 251 -21.39 8.37 -6.47
CA HIS A 251 -22.18 7.15 -6.46
C HIS A 251 -22.11 6.51 -5.06
N PRO A 252 -23.20 6.46 -4.29
CA PRO A 252 -23.18 5.78 -3.00
C PRO A 252 -23.02 4.27 -3.21
N PHE A 253 -22.38 3.60 -2.26
CA PHE A 253 -22.38 2.15 -2.23
C PHE A 253 -23.75 1.61 -1.85
N LEU A 254 -24.23 0.64 -2.60
CA LEU A 254 -25.49 -0.07 -2.34
C LEU A 254 -25.19 -1.53 -2.02
N SER A 255 -25.74 -2.06 -0.92
CA SER A 255 -25.63 -3.48 -0.60
C SER A 255 -26.30 -4.34 -1.66
N ALA A 256 -25.77 -5.52 -1.91
CA ALA A 256 -26.43 -6.54 -2.74
C ALA A 256 -27.65 -7.19 -2.05
N ASP A 257 -27.91 -6.86 -0.80
CA ASP A 257 -29.09 -7.34 -0.06
C ASP A 257 -30.39 -6.79 -0.64
N SER A 258 -31.50 -7.44 -0.28
CA SER A 258 -32.82 -7.04 -0.74
C SER A 258 -33.16 -5.60 -0.38
N GLY A 259 -33.58 -4.81 -1.38
CA GLY A 259 -33.89 -3.40 -1.23
C GLY A 259 -32.70 -2.47 -1.37
N HIS A 260 -31.51 -3.00 -1.62
CA HIS A 260 -30.27 -2.26 -1.88
C HIS A 260 -30.01 -1.09 -0.91
N PRO A 261 -29.95 -1.35 0.42
CA PRO A 261 -29.66 -0.28 1.38
C PRO A 261 -28.26 0.31 1.13
N GLU A 262 -28.07 1.57 1.50
CA GLU A 262 -26.76 2.19 1.46
C GLU A 262 -25.78 1.40 2.34
N LEU A 263 -24.57 1.22 1.82
CA LEU A 263 -23.50 0.46 2.44
C LEU A 263 -22.40 1.44 2.88
N ASP A 264 -22.04 1.37 4.17
CA ASP A 264 -20.89 2.05 4.74
C ASP A 264 -19.79 1.01 5.00
N LEU A 265 -18.62 1.20 4.41
CA LEU A 265 -17.48 0.29 4.61
C LEU A 265 -16.87 0.42 6.00
N GLY A 266 -17.19 1.50 6.73
CA GLY A 266 -16.70 1.78 8.08
C GLY A 266 -15.39 2.59 8.10
N ALA A 267 -14.71 2.60 9.24
CA ALA A 267 -13.41 3.25 9.39
C ALA A 267 -12.32 2.38 8.73
N THR A 268 -12.23 2.48 7.40
CA THR A 268 -11.28 1.73 6.60
C THR A 268 -9.91 2.41 6.56
N GLY A 269 -8.86 1.64 6.21
CA GLY A 269 -7.60 2.19 5.75
C GLY A 269 -7.65 2.49 4.24
N PHE A 270 -6.78 1.81 3.50
CA PHE A 270 -6.76 1.85 2.03
C PHE A 270 -7.95 1.11 1.42
N ILE A 271 -8.48 1.61 0.30
CA ILE A 271 -9.51 0.93 -0.48
C ILE A 271 -8.96 0.69 -1.88
N TYR A 272 -8.78 -0.56 -2.25
CA TYR A 272 -8.24 -0.97 -3.54
C TYR A 272 -9.31 -1.49 -4.46
N THR A 273 -9.12 -1.29 -5.77
CA THR A 273 -9.89 -1.99 -6.81
C THR A 273 -9.07 -3.16 -7.35
N MET A 274 -9.68 -4.33 -7.44
CA MET A 274 -9.13 -5.48 -8.16
C MET A 274 -10.25 -6.46 -8.49
N ASP A 275 -10.14 -7.15 -9.62
CA ASP A 275 -11.01 -8.28 -9.95
C ASP A 275 -10.59 -9.50 -9.10
N VAL A 276 -11.24 -9.69 -7.97
CA VAL A 276 -10.89 -10.73 -6.99
C VAL A 276 -11.29 -12.11 -7.46
N ASN A 277 -12.47 -12.24 -8.08
CA ASN A 277 -13.07 -13.52 -8.48
C ASN A 277 -12.87 -13.88 -9.95
N GLY A 278 -12.35 -12.96 -10.77
CA GLY A 278 -12.09 -13.17 -12.20
C GLY A 278 -13.34 -13.02 -13.07
N ASP A 279 -14.35 -12.29 -12.61
CA ASP A 279 -15.61 -12.08 -13.35
C ASP A 279 -15.58 -10.86 -14.30
N GLY A 280 -14.48 -10.09 -14.26
CA GLY A 280 -14.26 -8.90 -15.07
C GLY A 280 -14.87 -7.63 -14.51
N LEU A 281 -15.40 -7.66 -13.30
CA LEU A 281 -15.87 -6.48 -12.57
C LEU A 281 -14.82 -6.10 -11.51
N PRO A 282 -14.47 -4.81 -11.37
CA PRO A 282 -13.60 -4.37 -10.30
C PRO A 282 -14.30 -4.48 -8.95
N ASP A 283 -13.78 -5.32 -8.06
CA ASP A 283 -14.21 -5.43 -6.67
C ASP A 283 -13.44 -4.43 -5.79
N LEU A 284 -13.86 -4.29 -4.53
CA LEU A 284 -13.14 -3.48 -3.55
C LEU A 284 -12.50 -4.38 -2.49
N VAL A 285 -11.25 -4.09 -2.13
CA VAL A 285 -10.55 -4.74 -1.03
C VAL A 285 -10.11 -3.69 -0.03
N THR A 286 -10.43 -3.90 1.25
CA THR A 286 -10.09 -2.97 2.33
C THR A 286 -10.03 -3.66 3.68
N SER A 287 -9.57 -2.94 4.69
CA SER A 287 -9.48 -3.38 6.08
C SER A 287 -10.09 -2.36 7.02
N LEU A 288 -10.41 -2.75 8.26
CA LEU A 288 -10.81 -1.83 9.31
C LEU A 288 -9.61 -1.40 10.15
N GLY A 289 -9.34 -0.10 10.14
CA GLY A 289 -8.27 0.50 10.91
C GLY A 289 -8.52 0.47 12.43
N HIS A 290 -9.79 0.51 12.87
CA HIS A 290 -10.21 0.65 14.27
C HIS A 290 -11.00 -0.54 14.82
N ASP A 291 -11.19 -1.60 14.03
CA ASP A 291 -11.94 -2.80 14.41
C ASP A 291 -11.30 -4.05 13.79
N TYR A 292 -11.97 -5.18 13.93
CA TYR A 292 -11.56 -6.44 13.33
C TYR A 292 -11.99 -6.54 11.88
N GLY A 293 -11.08 -6.93 11.03
CA GLY A 293 -11.41 -7.47 9.72
C GLY A 293 -10.69 -6.84 8.53
N ILE A 294 -10.48 -7.73 7.57
CA ILE A 294 -10.10 -7.46 6.19
C ILE A 294 -11.23 -8.02 5.34
N PHE A 295 -11.68 -7.25 4.38
CA PHE A 295 -12.85 -7.58 3.59
C PHE A 295 -12.61 -7.36 2.11
N TRP A 296 -13.33 -8.09 1.28
CA TRP A 296 -13.56 -7.72 -0.10
C TRP A 296 -15.05 -7.58 -0.36
N TYR A 297 -15.40 -6.64 -1.20
CA TYR A 297 -16.75 -6.34 -1.58
C TYR A 297 -16.87 -6.66 -3.06
N GLU A 298 -17.54 -7.77 -3.35
CA GLU A 298 -17.77 -8.25 -4.70
C GLU A 298 -18.76 -7.33 -5.42
N GLN A 299 -18.34 -6.76 -6.54
CA GLN A 299 -19.22 -5.95 -7.36
C GLN A 299 -20.23 -6.85 -8.09
N LYS A 300 -21.49 -6.52 -7.97
CA LYS A 300 -22.62 -7.15 -8.70
C LYS A 300 -23.36 -6.11 -9.51
N LYS A 301 -24.10 -6.56 -10.50
CA LYS A 301 -25.11 -5.74 -11.20
C LYS A 301 -26.48 -6.34 -10.94
N ASP A 302 -27.42 -5.48 -10.51
CA ASP A 302 -28.83 -5.88 -10.38
C ASP A 302 -29.50 -6.00 -11.76
N GLU A 303 -30.78 -6.40 -11.78
CA GLU A 303 -31.55 -6.55 -13.02
C GLU A 303 -31.71 -5.24 -13.81
N GLN A 304 -31.57 -4.10 -13.16
CA GLN A 304 -31.63 -2.77 -13.74
C GLN A 304 -30.25 -2.26 -14.18
N GLY A 305 -29.19 -3.02 -13.89
CA GLY A 305 -27.81 -2.68 -14.22
C GLY A 305 -27.12 -1.77 -13.19
N ASN A 306 -27.75 -1.50 -12.04
CA ASN A 306 -27.11 -0.75 -10.96
C ASN A 306 -26.00 -1.60 -10.30
N ARG A 307 -24.93 -0.96 -9.86
CA ARG A 307 -23.86 -1.60 -9.10
C ARG A 307 -24.29 -1.79 -7.66
N THR A 308 -24.13 -3.00 -7.17
CA THR A 308 -24.34 -3.38 -5.78
C THR A 308 -23.12 -4.16 -5.27
N TRP A 309 -22.98 -4.27 -3.96
CA TRP A 309 -21.78 -4.80 -3.36
C TRP A 309 -22.11 -5.88 -2.33
N LEU A 310 -21.53 -7.08 -2.51
CA LEU A 310 -21.67 -8.20 -1.59
C LEU A 310 -20.41 -8.30 -0.74
N LYS A 311 -20.57 -8.15 0.58
CA LYS A 311 -19.46 -8.20 1.52
C LYS A 311 -18.99 -9.62 1.79
N HIS A 312 -17.70 -9.88 1.63
CA HIS A 312 -17.02 -11.11 2.02
C HIS A 312 -15.93 -10.84 3.06
N VAL A 313 -15.79 -11.76 3.99
CA VAL A 313 -14.73 -11.71 5.00
C VAL A 313 -13.48 -12.40 4.45
N ILE A 314 -12.36 -11.68 4.41
CA ILE A 314 -11.04 -12.26 4.15
C ILE A 314 -10.49 -12.83 5.47
N ASP A 315 -10.38 -11.98 6.50
CA ASP A 315 -9.98 -12.37 7.84
C ASP A 315 -10.60 -11.42 8.88
N ASN A 316 -11.09 -11.94 9.97
CA ASN A 316 -11.61 -11.16 11.09
C ASN A 316 -11.07 -11.66 12.45
N ALA A 317 -9.93 -12.37 12.44
CA ALA A 317 -9.33 -12.94 13.64
C ALA A 317 -8.44 -11.94 14.40
N TRP A 318 -8.12 -10.79 13.82
CA TRP A 318 -7.29 -9.75 14.40
C TRP A 318 -7.75 -8.35 13.96
N SER A 319 -7.30 -7.32 14.65
CA SER A 319 -7.83 -5.95 14.52
C SER A 319 -6.76 -4.94 14.10
N GLN A 320 -7.22 -3.75 13.71
CA GLN A 320 -6.37 -2.58 13.45
C GLN A 320 -5.40 -2.76 12.28
N ALA A 321 -5.89 -3.32 11.19
CA ALA A 321 -5.18 -3.40 9.92
C ALA A 321 -5.27 -2.06 9.18
N HIS A 322 -4.45 -1.06 9.56
CA HIS A 322 -4.44 0.23 8.87
C HIS A 322 -3.77 0.15 7.50
N ALA A 323 -2.60 -0.48 7.46
CA ALA A 323 -1.84 -0.65 6.24
C ALA A 323 -2.23 -1.93 5.51
N VAL A 324 -2.58 -1.81 4.24
CA VAL A 324 -2.76 -2.92 3.30
C VAL A 324 -2.05 -2.56 2.01
N THR A 325 -1.29 -3.47 1.45
CA THR A 325 -0.63 -3.31 0.15
C THR A 325 -0.97 -4.50 -0.72
N ILE A 326 -1.23 -4.27 -2.00
CA ILE A 326 -1.45 -5.31 -3.00
C ILE A 326 -0.20 -5.40 -3.87
N ALA A 327 0.45 -6.56 -3.91
CA ALA A 327 1.67 -6.77 -4.66
C ALA A 327 1.78 -8.19 -5.21
N ASP A 328 2.50 -8.38 -6.31
CA ASP A 328 2.83 -9.70 -6.85
C ASP A 328 4.05 -10.29 -6.12
N LEU A 329 3.88 -10.55 -4.82
CA LEU A 329 4.93 -11.04 -3.93
C LEU A 329 5.52 -12.39 -4.37
N LEU A 330 4.74 -13.17 -5.10
CA LEU A 330 5.14 -14.50 -5.59
C LEU A 330 5.77 -14.45 -6.99
N GLY A 331 5.76 -13.29 -7.66
CA GLY A 331 6.29 -13.12 -9.01
C GLY A 331 5.58 -13.98 -10.07
N ASN A 332 4.31 -14.30 -9.84
CA ASN A 332 3.53 -15.22 -10.70
C ASN A 332 2.34 -14.54 -11.41
N GLY A 333 2.23 -13.22 -11.30
CA GLY A 333 1.15 -12.43 -11.88
C GLY A 333 -0.16 -12.44 -11.09
N ASN A 334 -0.18 -13.09 -9.90
CA ASN A 334 -1.35 -13.10 -9.02
C ASN A 334 -1.06 -12.28 -7.76
N PRO A 335 -1.48 -11.02 -7.71
CA PRO A 335 -1.20 -10.17 -6.56
C PRO A 335 -1.85 -10.70 -5.28
N VAL A 336 -1.15 -10.54 -4.18
CA VAL A 336 -1.54 -10.90 -2.83
C VAL A 336 -1.73 -9.66 -1.97
N LEU A 337 -2.40 -9.80 -0.81
CA LEU A 337 -2.46 -8.74 0.18
C LEU A 337 -1.29 -8.90 1.16
N VAL A 338 -0.60 -7.81 1.45
CA VAL A 338 0.41 -7.72 2.52
C VAL A 338 -0.07 -6.70 3.53
N THR A 339 -0.06 -7.05 4.81
CA THR A 339 -0.61 -6.20 5.87
C THR A 339 -0.01 -6.55 7.23
N GLY A 340 -0.26 -5.70 8.23
CA GLY A 340 0.15 -5.96 9.61
C GLY A 340 -0.74 -5.26 10.62
N LYS A 341 -0.75 -5.80 11.82
CA LYS A 341 -1.47 -5.20 12.94
C LYS A 341 -0.76 -3.93 13.40
N ARG A 342 -1.45 -2.79 13.37
CA ARG A 342 -0.94 -1.53 13.93
C ARG A 342 -0.83 -1.63 15.45
N TYR A 343 0.32 -1.30 16.02
CA TYR A 343 0.54 -1.36 17.44
C TYR A 343 -0.06 -0.15 18.15
N TYR A 344 -0.98 -0.40 19.08
CA TYR A 344 -1.47 0.61 20.01
C TYR A 344 -1.91 1.90 19.32
N ALA A 345 -2.64 1.73 18.20
CA ALA A 345 -3.11 2.86 17.42
C ALA A 345 -4.05 3.73 18.24
N HIS A 346 -5.04 3.05 18.86
CA HIS A 346 -5.97 3.67 19.79
C HIS A 346 -6.17 2.70 20.94
N GLU A 347 -5.69 3.05 22.11
CA GLU A 347 -5.64 2.19 23.31
C GLU A 347 -7.00 1.70 23.78
N HIS A 348 -8.07 2.37 23.33
CA HIS A 348 -9.46 2.01 23.68
C HIS A 348 -10.16 1.20 22.57
N ASP A 349 -9.54 1.04 21.41
CA ASP A 349 -10.13 0.29 20.32
C ASP A 349 -10.03 -1.22 20.54
N LYS A 350 -10.94 -1.95 19.90
CA LYS A 350 -10.99 -3.40 20.00
C LYS A 350 -9.67 -4.04 19.58
N GLY A 351 -9.17 -4.94 20.40
CA GLY A 351 -7.96 -5.69 20.14
C GLY A 351 -6.65 -4.89 20.22
N ALA A 352 -6.65 -3.65 20.74
CA ALA A 352 -5.45 -2.80 20.81
C ALA A 352 -4.24 -3.48 21.48
N ASN A 353 -4.48 -4.32 22.47
CA ASN A 353 -3.45 -5.02 23.26
C ASN A 353 -3.18 -6.47 22.79
N GLU A 354 -3.73 -6.89 21.67
CA GLU A 354 -3.47 -8.19 21.10
C GLU A 354 -2.06 -8.28 20.49
N PRO A 355 -1.51 -9.49 20.32
CA PRO A 355 -0.19 -9.68 19.74
C PRO A 355 -0.07 -9.04 18.33
N LEU A 356 1.08 -8.46 18.08
CA LEU A 356 1.43 -7.91 16.76
C LEU A 356 1.65 -9.04 15.75
N GLY A 357 1.48 -8.71 14.47
CA GLY A 357 1.77 -9.63 13.39
C GLY A 357 1.87 -8.91 12.06
N VAL A 358 2.62 -9.51 11.15
CA VAL A 358 2.71 -9.16 9.74
C VAL A 358 2.33 -10.38 8.94
N TYR A 359 1.47 -10.19 7.97
CA TYR A 359 0.82 -11.27 7.23
C TYR A 359 0.76 -10.98 5.74
N TRP A 360 0.65 -12.03 4.94
CA TRP A 360 0.21 -11.92 3.56
C TRP A 360 -0.91 -12.92 3.27
N TYR A 361 -1.75 -12.62 2.28
CA TYR A 361 -2.93 -13.40 1.96
C TYR A 361 -2.97 -13.69 0.46
N GLU A 362 -3.06 -14.98 0.10
CA GLU A 362 -3.27 -15.42 -1.25
C GLU A 362 -4.70 -15.85 -1.52
N ARG A 363 -5.12 -15.68 -2.75
CA ARG A 363 -6.39 -16.23 -3.26
C ARG A 363 -6.18 -17.68 -3.66
N VAL A 364 -7.00 -18.59 -3.12
CA VAL A 364 -6.92 -20.02 -3.41
C VAL A 364 -8.26 -20.51 -3.92
N GLN A 365 -8.27 -21.08 -5.12
CA GLN A 365 -9.47 -21.71 -5.66
C GLN A 365 -9.64 -23.10 -5.03
N THR A 366 -10.77 -23.32 -4.37
CA THR A 366 -11.11 -24.60 -3.73
C THR A 366 -12.37 -25.19 -4.35
N THR A 367 -12.73 -26.42 -3.96
CA THR A 367 -14.02 -27.03 -4.34
C THR A 367 -15.23 -26.28 -3.76
N GLY A 368 -15.01 -25.48 -2.71
CA GLY A 368 -16.03 -24.64 -2.07
C GLY A 368 -16.07 -23.20 -2.60
N GLY A 369 -15.30 -22.89 -3.66
CA GLY A 369 -15.17 -21.55 -4.24
C GLY A 369 -13.85 -20.89 -3.88
N LEU A 370 -13.77 -19.59 -4.16
CA LEU A 370 -12.61 -18.75 -3.85
C LEU A 370 -12.49 -18.57 -2.34
N GLN A 371 -11.28 -18.76 -1.83
CA GLN A 371 -10.93 -18.54 -0.43
C GLN A 371 -9.63 -17.75 -0.32
N TRP A 372 -9.44 -17.06 0.80
CA TRP A 372 -8.20 -16.41 1.14
C TRP A 372 -7.43 -17.23 2.16
N ARG A 373 -6.15 -17.45 1.92
CA ARG A 373 -5.24 -18.14 2.85
C ARG A 373 -4.29 -17.14 3.45
N ARG A 374 -4.28 -17.07 4.79
CA ARG A 374 -3.31 -16.27 5.54
C ARG A 374 -2.00 -17.00 5.69
N HIS A 375 -0.91 -16.30 5.42
CA HIS A 375 0.46 -16.70 5.73
C HIS A 375 1.03 -15.73 6.75
N THR A 376 1.83 -16.25 7.68
CA THR A 376 2.40 -15.44 8.76
C THR A 376 3.87 -15.16 8.45
N ILE A 377 4.21 -13.86 8.34
CA ILE A 377 5.60 -13.40 8.18
C ILE A 377 6.23 -13.26 9.56
N ASP A 378 5.54 -12.57 10.47
CA ASP A 378 5.97 -12.38 11.86
C ASP A 378 4.75 -12.39 12.78
N TYR A 379 4.90 -12.92 13.98
CA TYR A 379 3.82 -12.97 14.97
C TYR A 379 4.34 -12.95 16.41
N SER A 380 3.68 -12.12 17.23
CA SER A 380 3.95 -12.02 18.68
C SER A 380 5.40 -11.67 19.03
N THR A 381 6.11 -11.02 18.08
CA THR A 381 7.39 -10.35 18.33
C THR A 381 7.15 -8.86 18.59
N ARG A 382 8.04 -7.99 18.18
CA ARG A 382 7.86 -6.52 18.30
C ARG A 382 7.36 -5.85 17.05
N THR A 383 7.09 -6.61 15.98
CA THR A 383 6.78 -6.05 14.66
C THR A 383 5.30 -6.16 14.36
N GLY A 384 4.73 -5.05 13.95
CA GLY A 384 3.41 -4.95 13.36
C GLY A 384 3.45 -4.04 12.14
N GLY A 385 2.32 -3.82 11.51
CA GLY A 385 2.16 -2.77 10.50
C GLY A 385 1.99 -1.41 11.18
N GLY A 386 2.45 -0.33 10.51
CA GLY A 386 2.08 1.03 10.84
C GLY A 386 0.90 1.49 9.98
N ILE A 387 1.05 2.65 9.34
CA ILE A 387 0.13 3.15 8.31
C ILE A 387 0.57 2.70 6.91
N GLN A 388 1.86 2.47 6.70
CA GLN A 388 2.42 2.06 5.41
C GLN A 388 3.17 0.72 5.53
N VAL A 389 2.96 -0.14 4.54
CA VAL A 389 3.75 -1.36 4.30
C VAL A 389 4.28 -1.29 2.88
N CYS A 390 5.58 -1.25 2.73
CA CYS A 390 6.24 -1.24 1.43
C CYS A 390 6.57 -2.66 0.98
N VAL A 391 6.28 -2.97 -0.29
CA VAL A 391 6.64 -4.24 -0.92
C VAL A 391 7.45 -3.93 -2.16
N VAL A 392 8.75 -4.23 -2.13
CA VAL A 392 9.72 -3.80 -3.14
C VAL A 392 10.93 -4.72 -3.16
N ASP A 393 11.55 -4.95 -4.30
CA ASP A 393 12.84 -5.64 -4.44
C ASP A 393 13.95 -4.68 -3.98
N ILE A 394 14.26 -4.69 -2.66
CA ILE A 394 15.14 -3.69 -2.05
C ILE A 394 16.62 -3.98 -2.30
N ASP A 395 17.00 -5.23 -2.44
CA ASP A 395 18.39 -5.65 -2.66
C ASP A 395 18.69 -6.05 -4.11
N ASN A 396 17.67 -5.93 -4.97
CA ASN A 396 17.74 -6.16 -6.42
C ASN A 396 18.13 -7.61 -6.79
N ASP A 397 17.63 -8.59 -6.01
CA ASP A 397 17.83 -10.03 -6.29
C ASP A 397 16.70 -10.64 -7.13
N GLY A 398 15.62 -9.88 -7.35
CA GLY A 398 14.50 -10.19 -8.23
C GLY A 398 13.32 -10.85 -7.54
N ASP A 399 13.26 -10.84 -6.21
CA ASP A 399 12.04 -11.09 -5.45
C ASP A 399 11.65 -9.86 -4.59
N LEU A 400 10.45 -9.84 -4.05
CA LEU A 400 9.95 -8.66 -3.35
C LEU A 400 10.10 -8.84 -1.84
N ASP A 401 10.69 -7.82 -1.22
CA ASP A 401 10.86 -7.67 0.21
C ASP A 401 9.76 -6.82 0.83
N ILE A 402 9.70 -6.80 2.15
CA ILE A 402 8.67 -6.06 2.89
C ILE A 402 9.33 -5.16 3.92
N VAL A 403 9.07 -3.85 3.82
CA VAL A 403 9.50 -2.85 4.80
C VAL A 403 8.29 -2.36 5.59
N VAL A 404 8.41 -2.38 6.92
CA VAL A 404 7.35 -1.92 7.84
C VAL A 404 7.91 -0.99 8.90
N GLY A 405 7.28 0.17 9.05
CA GLY A 405 7.45 1.07 10.17
C GLY A 405 6.39 0.83 11.25
N GLY A 406 6.66 1.22 12.49
CA GLY A 406 5.68 1.15 13.57
C GLY A 406 6.22 1.78 14.85
N LYS A 407 5.38 1.92 15.87
CA LYS A 407 5.81 2.44 17.18
C LYS A 407 6.89 1.61 17.87
N THR A 408 7.17 0.42 17.38
CA THR A 408 8.16 -0.50 17.94
C THR A 408 9.47 -0.52 17.18
N GLY A 409 9.53 0.17 16.05
CA GLY A 409 10.73 0.28 15.21
C GLY A 409 10.45 0.14 13.72
N LEU A 410 11.53 0.17 12.96
CA LEU A 410 11.60 -0.01 11.51
C LEU A 410 12.24 -1.37 11.21
N TYR A 411 11.58 -2.16 10.38
CA TYR A 411 11.99 -3.53 10.07
C TYR A 411 11.93 -3.79 8.57
N LEU A 412 12.88 -4.60 8.09
CA LEU A 412 12.88 -5.19 6.76
C LEU A 412 12.72 -6.71 6.90
N PHE A 413 11.80 -7.27 6.16
CA PHE A 413 11.69 -8.72 5.92
C PHE A 413 12.22 -9.01 4.51
N GLU A 414 13.48 -9.43 4.46
CA GLU A 414 14.15 -9.85 3.23
C GLU A 414 13.56 -11.21 2.79
N ASN A 415 13.04 -11.27 1.58
CA ASN A 415 12.54 -12.50 0.97
C ASN A 415 13.74 -13.35 0.55
N MET A 416 13.80 -14.58 1.03
CA MET A 416 14.93 -15.48 0.80
C MET A 416 14.67 -16.49 -0.31
N THR A 417 13.64 -16.26 -1.16
CA THR A 417 13.26 -17.21 -2.20
C THR A 417 14.31 -17.30 -3.31
N LYS A 418 14.86 -16.16 -3.73
CA LYS A 418 15.92 -16.08 -4.76
C LYS A 418 17.26 -15.61 -4.21
N GLY A 419 17.23 -14.93 -3.07
CA GLY A 419 18.38 -14.33 -2.46
C GLY A 419 19.39 -15.32 -1.86
N ARG A 420 20.30 -14.78 -1.07
CA ARG A 420 21.26 -15.58 -0.31
C ARG A 420 20.55 -16.52 0.67
N GLN A 421 21.15 -17.66 0.95
CA GLN A 421 20.64 -18.50 2.03
C GLN A 421 20.74 -17.77 3.37
N ALA A 422 19.65 -17.77 4.15
CA ALA A 422 19.67 -17.22 5.49
C ALA A 422 20.85 -17.79 6.29
N PRO A 423 21.59 -16.95 7.06
CA PRO A 423 22.63 -17.48 7.93
C PRO A 423 22.02 -18.56 8.82
N LEU A 424 22.60 -19.73 8.82
CA LEU A 424 22.24 -20.75 9.80
C LEU A 424 22.51 -20.13 11.17
N THR A 425 21.47 -19.67 11.86
CA THR A 425 21.60 -19.31 13.27
C THR A 425 22.22 -20.52 13.92
N ASP A 426 23.40 -20.36 14.52
CA ASP A 426 24.07 -21.40 15.28
C ASP A 426 23.02 -22.09 16.15
N VAL A 427 22.68 -23.29 15.75
CA VAL A 427 21.96 -24.21 16.64
C VAL A 427 22.93 -24.34 17.80
N ILE A 428 22.63 -23.70 18.91
CA ILE A 428 23.35 -23.89 20.15
C ILE A 428 23.23 -25.39 20.42
N SER A 429 24.23 -26.13 19.94
CA SER A 429 24.43 -27.50 20.35
C SER A 429 24.71 -27.43 21.84
N GLY A 430 23.67 -27.66 22.61
CA GLY A 430 23.82 -27.79 24.05
C GLY A 430 24.95 -28.76 24.37
N PRO A 431 25.72 -28.55 25.45
CA PRO A 431 26.82 -29.39 25.79
C PRO A 431 26.31 -30.84 25.88
N GLY A 432 26.79 -31.69 24.98
CA GLY A 432 26.54 -33.11 25.03
C GLY A 432 26.98 -33.62 26.39
N ARG A 433 26.10 -34.35 27.07
CA ARG A 433 26.44 -35.18 28.19
C ARG A 433 27.06 -36.48 27.73
#